data_d9925411af0e3594d0a8f74cc085592e
#
_entry.id   d9925411af0e3594d0a8f74cc085592e
#
_cell.length_a   1.000
_cell.length_b   1.000
_cell.length_c   1.000
_cell.angle_alpha   90.00
_cell.angle_beta   90.00
_cell.angle_gamma   90.00
#
_symmetry.space_group_name_H-M   'P 1'
#
loop_
_entity.id
_entity.type
_entity.pdbx_description
1 polymer ?
#
loop_
_entity_poly.entity_id
_entity_poly.type
_entity_poly.pdbx_seq_one_letter_code
_entity_poly.pdbx_strand_id
1 'polypeptide(L)'
;MQLSVVIITFNEEANIGRTLQSVQPLVADGKGEIIVVDSGSTDRTVEIAKSRGAKVFVEEWKGFAAQKNSAIDKATGKWVLSLDADEEVEPSLLDELTFLFQTPTTTDDLNARFERVRALTYLSTRQSRKQIRLMMKAQGNPNSFFAEMNGYLVARKNLFLGRWIRHGGFWPDRKLRLFRRGTAIFEDRLVHEDIKLTQGISGQLRGSLLHHSYPTLSDYIDHMNRYSSLGAQMVVAKGKLRFSFINIVLRPLFTFVYNYFFRLGFLDGREGLLLHMYHAVYVSWKYAKAWELSRQKNTLSS
;
A
#
# COMPACT_ATOMS: atom_id res chain seq x y z
N MET A 1 12.88 -21.41 4.30
CA MET A 1 12.81 -19.93 4.24
C MET A 1 11.43 -19.47 4.69
N GLN A 2 11.37 -18.45 5.58
CA GLN A 2 10.12 -18.02 6.22
C GLN A 2 9.47 -16.87 5.46
N LEU A 3 10.27 -15.91 4.98
CA LEU A 3 9.82 -14.66 4.39
C LEU A 3 10.47 -14.40 3.05
N SER A 4 9.69 -13.95 2.06
CA SER A 4 10.17 -13.28 0.86
C SER A 4 9.70 -11.83 0.89
N VAL A 5 10.63 -10.88 0.83
CA VAL A 5 10.32 -9.46 0.59
C VAL A 5 10.33 -9.27 -0.92
N VAL A 6 9.22 -8.79 -1.48
CA VAL A 6 9.08 -8.56 -2.93
C VAL A 6 8.88 -7.09 -3.22
N ILE A 7 9.64 -6.55 -4.17
CA ILE A 7 9.66 -5.14 -4.53
C ILE A 7 9.61 -5.03 -6.05
N ILE A 8 8.78 -4.15 -6.59
CA ILE A 8 8.87 -3.72 -7.99
C ILE A 8 9.54 -2.36 -8.05
N THR A 9 10.32 -2.08 -9.11
CA THR A 9 11.07 -0.84 -9.20
C THR A 9 11.27 -0.37 -10.63
N PHE A 10 11.41 0.96 -10.79
CA PHE A 10 11.83 1.63 -12.02
C PHE A 10 12.40 3.00 -11.70
N ASN A 11 13.72 3.20 -11.88
CA ASN A 11 14.45 4.45 -11.61
C ASN A 11 14.25 4.95 -10.17
N GLU A 12 14.60 4.14 -9.19
CA GLU A 12 14.44 4.38 -7.76
C GLU A 12 15.79 4.42 -6.99
N GLU A 13 16.89 4.86 -7.64
CA GLU A 13 18.22 4.90 -7.01
C GLU A 13 18.24 5.72 -5.72
N ALA A 14 17.38 6.75 -5.62
CA ALA A 14 17.26 7.60 -4.43
C ALA A 14 16.60 6.90 -3.24
N ASN A 15 15.79 5.88 -3.46
CA ASN A 15 14.93 5.26 -2.44
C ASN A 15 15.29 3.81 -2.14
N ILE A 16 15.58 3.00 -3.17
CA ILE A 16 15.72 1.54 -3.07
C ILE A 16 16.74 1.11 -1.98
N GLY A 17 17.83 1.85 -1.82
CA GLY A 17 18.87 1.54 -0.83
C GLY A 17 18.34 1.57 0.61
N ARG A 18 17.50 2.54 0.94
CA ARG A 18 16.85 2.72 2.25
C ARG A 18 15.79 1.64 2.48
N THR A 19 14.94 1.38 1.49
CA THR A 19 13.94 0.32 1.53
C THR A 19 14.57 -1.03 1.84
N LEU A 20 15.62 -1.40 1.08
CA LEU A 20 16.33 -2.66 1.27
C LEU A 20 17.01 -2.74 2.63
N GLN A 21 17.63 -1.65 3.11
CA GLN A 21 18.26 -1.60 4.43
C GLN A 21 17.27 -1.86 5.56
N SER A 22 16.04 -1.36 5.46
CA SER A 22 15.02 -1.49 6.49
C SER A 22 14.52 -2.93 6.68
N VAL A 23 14.65 -3.78 5.64
CA VAL A 23 14.20 -5.18 5.67
C VAL A 23 15.33 -6.19 5.88
N GLN A 24 16.61 -5.78 5.84
CA GLN A 24 17.76 -6.68 6.05
C GLN A 24 17.63 -7.54 7.32
N PRO A 25 17.22 -7.02 8.49
CA PRO A 25 17.11 -7.85 9.69
C PRO A 25 16.09 -8.98 9.59
N LEU A 26 15.08 -8.85 8.70
CA LEU A 26 14.05 -9.87 8.49
C LEU A 26 14.53 -11.06 7.65
N VAL A 27 15.55 -10.85 6.82
CA VAL A 27 16.05 -11.85 5.87
C VAL A 27 17.44 -12.39 6.21
N ALA A 28 18.11 -11.78 7.19
CA ALA A 28 19.42 -12.19 7.65
C ALA A 28 19.44 -13.67 8.11
N ASP A 29 20.61 -14.27 8.14
CA ASP A 29 20.87 -15.65 8.63
C ASP A 29 20.05 -16.72 7.88
N GLY A 30 19.73 -16.49 6.60
CA GLY A 30 18.94 -17.43 5.80
C GLY A 30 17.45 -17.52 6.16
N LYS A 31 16.94 -16.59 7.00
CA LYS A 31 15.52 -16.56 7.40
C LYS A 31 14.60 -16.16 6.24
N GLY A 32 15.11 -15.36 5.30
CA GLY A 32 14.32 -14.85 4.19
C GLY A 32 15.15 -14.56 2.94
N GLU A 33 14.50 -13.93 1.97
CA GLU A 33 15.08 -13.44 0.72
C GLU A 33 14.48 -12.09 0.33
N ILE A 34 15.20 -11.33 -0.46
CA ILE A 34 14.72 -10.11 -1.10
C ILE A 34 14.68 -10.35 -2.61
N ILE A 35 13.54 -10.10 -3.21
CA ILE A 35 13.29 -10.20 -4.65
C ILE A 35 12.94 -8.81 -5.17
N VAL A 36 13.67 -8.34 -6.15
CA VAL A 36 13.41 -7.08 -6.84
C VAL A 36 13.10 -7.39 -8.30
N VAL A 37 11.94 -6.95 -8.77
CA VAL A 37 11.57 -6.99 -10.20
C VAL A 37 11.66 -5.58 -10.75
N ASP A 38 12.67 -5.38 -11.58
CA ASP A 38 13.00 -4.08 -12.19
C ASP A 38 12.41 -3.98 -13.58
N SER A 39 11.85 -2.83 -13.92
CA SER A 39 11.17 -2.57 -15.19
C SER A 39 12.07 -1.90 -16.24
N GLY A 40 13.38 -2.14 -16.18
CA GLY A 40 14.37 -1.59 -17.11
C GLY A 40 14.92 -0.25 -16.65
N SER A 41 15.25 -0.10 -15.37
CA SER A 41 15.90 1.10 -14.82
C SER A 41 17.17 1.46 -15.57
N THR A 42 17.37 2.76 -15.81
CA THR A 42 18.54 3.33 -16.48
C THR A 42 19.50 4.04 -15.53
N ASP A 43 19.09 4.18 -14.25
CA ASP A 43 19.88 4.71 -13.15
C ASP A 43 20.61 3.59 -12.38
N ARG A 44 21.11 3.87 -11.18
CA ARG A 44 21.85 2.90 -10.36
C ARG A 44 20.95 1.96 -9.53
N THR A 45 19.63 1.94 -9.76
CA THR A 45 18.66 1.12 -9.00
C THR A 45 19.07 -0.35 -8.93
N VAL A 46 19.38 -0.97 -10.09
CA VAL A 46 19.74 -2.39 -10.18
C VAL A 46 21.07 -2.68 -9.49
N GLU A 47 22.07 -1.80 -9.64
CA GLU A 47 23.37 -1.89 -8.98
C GLU A 47 23.21 -1.89 -7.45
N ILE A 48 22.45 -0.91 -6.93
CA ILE A 48 22.19 -0.77 -5.50
C ILE A 48 21.43 -1.98 -4.95
N ALA A 49 20.42 -2.49 -5.68
CA ALA A 49 19.68 -3.65 -5.26
C ALA A 49 20.57 -4.90 -5.14
N LYS A 50 21.41 -5.16 -6.14
CA LYS A 50 22.34 -6.30 -6.13
C LYS A 50 23.38 -6.18 -5.02
N SER A 51 23.93 -4.99 -4.78
CA SER A 51 24.93 -4.75 -3.72
C SER A 51 24.36 -5.00 -2.30
N ARG A 52 23.03 -4.91 -2.14
CA ARG A 52 22.30 -5.20 -0.89
C ARG A 52 21.82 -6.66 -0.80
N GLY A 53 22.28 -7.54 -1.70
CA GLY A 53 21.97 -8.98 -1.67
C GLY A 53 20.58 -9.34 -2.19
N ALA A 54 19.89 -8.45 -2.89
CA ALA A 54 18.61 -8.77 -3.53
C ALA A 54 18.81 -9.64 -4.79
N LYS A 55 17.89 -10.57 -4.99
CA LYS A 55 17.73 -11.29 -6.26
C LYS A 55 17.00 -10.37 -7.23
N VAL A 56 17.69 -9.85 -8.23
CA VAL A 56 17.14 -8.89 -9.18
C VAL A 56 16.76 -9.58 -10.48
N PHE A 57 15.52 -9.35 -10.92
CA PHE A 57 14.97 -9.80 -12.21
C PHE A 57 14.58 -8.56 -13.02
N VAL A 58 15.13 -8.42 -14.22
CA VAL A 58 14.77 -7.34 -15.14
C VAL A 58 13.72 -7.86 -16.11
N GLU A 59 12.56 -7.21 -16.16
CA GLU A 59 11.42 -7.59 -16.99
C GLU A 59 10.81 -6.36 -17.65
N GLU A 60 10.21 -6.52 -18.82
CA GLU A 60 9.42 -5.46 -19.42
C GLU A 60 8.24 -5.06 -18.53
N TRP A 61 7.85 -3.79 -18.59
CA TRP A 61 6.71 -3.28 -17.85
C TRP A 61 5.38 -3.89 -18.32
N LYS A 62 4.67 -4.55 -17.43
CA LYS A 62 3.40 -5.26 -17.70
C LYS A 62 2.17 -4.60 -17.05
N GLY A 63 2.36 -3.45 -16.43
CA GLY A 63 1.39 -2.84 -15.54
C GLY A 63 1.62 -3.23 -14.07
N PHE A 64 1.17 -2.37 -13.15
CA PHE A 64 1.48 -2.53 -11.73
C PHE A 64 1.06 -3.89 -11.16
N ALA A 65 -0.19 -4.31 -11.40
CA ALA A 65 -0.70 -5.57 -10.86
C ALA A 65 0.09 -6.79 -11.39
N ALA A 66 0.31 -6.84 -12.70
CA ALA A 66 1.05 -7.95 -13.33
C ALA A 66 2.51 -7.98 -12.88
N GLN A 67 3.16 -6.81 -12.74
CA GLN A 67 4.54 -6.71 -12.27
C GLN A 67 4.67 -7.17 -10.81
N LYS A 68 3.73 -6.75 -9.93
CA LYS A 68 3.69 -7.19 -8.53
C LYS A 68 3.39 -8.69 -8.41
N ASN A 69 2.48 -9.23 -9.22
CA ASN A 69 2.23 -10.67 -9.25
C ASN A 69 3.46 -11.44 -9.74
N SER A 70 4.16 -10.95 -10.77
CA SER A 70 5.42 -11.55 -11.21
C SER A 70 6.48 -11.60 -10.10
N ALA A 71 6.55 -10.58 -9.24
CA ALA A 71 7.44 -10.60 -8.08
C ALA A 71 7.00 -11.62 -7.02
N ILE A 72 5.68 -11.77 -6.79
CA ILE A 72 5.12 -12.78 -5.88
C ILE A 72 5.40 -14.19 -6.39
N ASP A 73 5.29 -14.45 -7.68
CA ASP A 73 5.52 -15.76 -8.28
C ASP A 73 6.97 -16.25 -8.10
N LYS A 74 7.92 -15.33 -7.97
CA LYS A 74 9.34 -15.63 -7.70
C LYS A 74 9.62 -15.91 -6.21
N ALA A 75 8.66 -15.61 -5.33
CA ALA A 75 8.82 -15.80 -3.89
C ALA A 75 8.83 -17.28 -3.51
N THR A 76 9.78 -17.68 -2.66
CA THR A 76 9.89 -19.05 -2.15
C THR A 76 9.52 -19.17 -0.67
N GLY A 77 9.48 -18.04 0.06
CA GLY A 77 9.10 -17.98 1.47
C GLY A 77 7.65 -18.37 1.73
N LYS A 78 7.37 -18.81 2.94
CA LYS A 78 6.00 -19.10 3.40
C LYS A 78 5.12 -17.85 3.44
N TRP A 79 5.74 -16.72 3.75
CA TRP A 79 5.13 -15.41 3.81
C TRP A 79 5.74 -14.48 2.77
N VAL A 80 4.94 -13.56 2.26
CA VAL A 80 5.37 -12.51 1.32
C VAL A 80 5.09 -11.16 1.97
N LEU A 81 6.12 -10.31 2.04
CA LEU A 81 6.01 -8.89 2.37
C LEU A 81 6.18 -8.10 1.07
N SER A 82 5.10 -7.50 0.58
CA SER A 82 5.14 -6.69 -0.64
C SER A 82 5.32 -5.22 -0.29
N LEU A 83 6.41 -4.62 -0.79
CA LEU A 83 6.75 -3.21 -0.61
C LEU A 83 6.86 -2.51 -1.96
N ASP A 84 6.62 -1.20 -1.94
CA ASP A 84 7.02 -0.31 -3.03
C ASP A 84 8.48 0.14 -2.80
N ALA A 85 9.21 0.54 -3.85
CA ALA A 85 10.64 0.84 -3.76
C ALA A 85 10.98 2.07 -2.88
N ASP A 86 9.98 2.88 -2.58
CA ASP A 86 10.03 4.08 -1.71
C ASP A 86 9.39 3.87 -0.33
N GLU A 87 9.10 2.61 0.06
CA GLU A 87 8.56 2.26 1.37
C GLU A 87 9.66 1.70 2.29
N GLU A 88 9.70 2.17 3.52
CA GLU A 88 10.65 1.77 4.55
C GLU A 88 9.91 1.15 5.74
N VAL A 89 10.42 0.03 6.25
CA VAL A 89 9.87 -0.62 7.44
C VAL A 89 10.31 0.15 8.68
N GLU A 90 9.35 0.75 9.39
CA GLU A 90 9.61 1.46 10.65
C GLU A 90 10.09 0.48 11.74
N PRO A 91 10.97 0.87 12.69
CA PRO A 91 11.46 -0.03 13.73
C PRO A 91 10.36 -0.76 14.52
N SER A 92 9.25 -0.08 14.82
CA SER A 92 8.10 -0.69 15.49
C SER A 92 7.44 -1.81 14.67
N LEU A 93 7.40 -1.68 13.33
CA LEU A 93 6.92 -2.72 12.43
C LEU A 93 7.93 -3.86 12.31
N LEU A 94 9.22 -3.53 12.27
CA LEU A 94 10.29 -4.53 12.24
C LEU A 94 10.22 -5.46 13.47
N ASP A 95 10.01 -4.91 14.66
CA ASP A 95 9.84 -5.67 15.90
C ASP A 95 8.62 -6.60 15.84
N GLU A 96 7.49 -6.11 15.33
CA GLU A 96 6.28 -6.92 15.17
C GLU A 96 6.46 -8.04 14.16
N LEU A 97 7.10 -7.78 13.02
CA LEU A 97 7.39 -8.79 11.99
C LEU A 97 8.37 -9.84 12.53
N THR A 98 9.43 -9.42 13.21
CA THR A 98 10.39 -10.33 13.85
C THR A 98 9.69 -11.25 14.84
N PHE A 99 8.82 -10.71 15.68
CA PHE A 99 8.03 -11.49 16.62
C PHE A 99 7.10 -12.49 15.93
N LEU A 100 6.45 -12.10 14.82
CA LEU A 100 5.57 -13.00 14.05
C LEU A 100 6.31 -14.20 13.46
N PHE A 101 7.60 -14.03 13.13
CA PHE A 101 8.40 -15.07 12.50
C PHE A 101 9.25 -15.89 13.49
N GLN A 102 9.33 -15.51 14.76
CA GLN A 102 9.96 -16.33 15.78
C GLN A 102 9.17 -17.63 15.96
N THR A 103 9.87 -18.76 16.01
CA THR A 103 9.24 -20.04 16.32
C THR A 103 8.99 -20.11 17.83
N PRO A 104 7.76 -20.33 18.31
CA PRO A 104 7.51 -20.53 19.73
C PRO A 104 8.29 -21.76 20.23
N THR A 105 9.01 -21.61 21.32
CA THR A 105 9.80 -22.70 21.92
C THR A 105 9.08 -23.36 23.09
N THR A 106 8.09 -22.67 23.66
CA THR A 106 7.30 -23.14 24.79
C THR A 106 5.80 -22.92 24.59
N THR A 107 4.97 -23.57 25.41
CA THR A 107 3.51 -23.33 25.43
C THR A 107 3.19 -21.89 25.82
N ASP A 108 3.98 -21.32 26.75
CA ASP A 108 3.80 -19.94 27.20
C ASP A 108 4.14 -18.95 26.08
N ASP A 109 5.18 -19.19 25.29
CA ASP A 109 5.50 -18.40 24.08
C ASP A 109 4.35 -18.45 23.08
N LEU A 110 3.74 -19.63 22.91
CA LEU A 110 2.60 -19.80 22.01
C LEU A 110 1.38 -19.00 22.50
N ASN A 111 1.10 -19.05 23.81
CA ASN A 111 0.01 -18.30 24.42
C ASN A 111 0.25 -16.78 24.34
N ALA A 112 1.47 -16.33 24.67
CA ALA A 112 1.86 -14.93 24.55
C ALA A 112 1.74 -14.42 23.10
N ARG A 113 2.14 -15.24 22.13
CA ARG A 113 1.97 -14.94 20.70
C ARG A 113 0.50 -14.85 20.31
N PHE A 114 -0.33 -15.76 20.81
CA PHE A 114 -1.77 -15.75 20.55
C PHE A 114 -2.42 -14.47 21.09
N GLU A 115 -2.16 -14.08 22.33
CA GLU A 115 -2.72 -12.87 22.92
C GLU A 115 -2.23 -11.61 22.20
N ARG A 116 -0.98 -11.55 21.78
CA ARG A 116 -0.44 -10.42 21.03
C ARG A 116 -1.08 -10.30 19.63
N VAL A 117 -1.19 -11.41 18.89
CA VAL A 117 -1.88 -11.41 17.58
C VAL A 117 -3.36 -11.14 17.74
N ARG A 118 -4.01 -11.67 18.79
CA ARG A 118 -5.39 -11.35 19.16
C ARG A 118 -5.58 -9.85 19.40
N ALA A 119 -4.70 -9.21 20.15
CA ALA A 119 -4.72 -7.77 20.38
C ALA A 119 -4.51 -6.97 19.08
N LEU A 120 -3.63 -7.44 18.18
CA LEU A 120 -3.41 -6.84 16.86
C LEU A 120 -4.65 -6.98 15.95
N THR A 121 -5.32 -8.14 15.97
CA THR A 121 -6.51 -8.40 15.15
C THR A 121 -7.76 -7.66 15.62
N TYR A 122 -7.84 -7.28 16.90
CA TYR A 122 -8.95 -6.47 17.42
C TYR A 122 -9.06 -5.08 16.77
N LEU A 123 -7.98 -4.61 16.14
CA LEU A 123 -7.92 -3.34 15.41
C LEU A 123 -8.37 -3.45 13.95
N SER A 124 -8.69 -4.65 13.47
CA SER A 124 -9.08 -4.91 12.08
C SER A 124 -10.49 -4.37 11.70
N THR A 125 -10.88 -4.48 10.44
CA THR A 125 -12.19 -4.01 9.96
C THR A 125 -13.36 -4.64 10.74
N ARG A 126 -14.54 -4.00 10.72
CA ARG A 126 -15.75 -4.49 11.40
C ARG A 126 -16.12 -5.92 10.98
N GLN A 127 -15.90 -6.27 9.73
CA GLN A 127 -16.16 -7.60 9.17
C GLN A 127 -15.16 -8.64 9.68
N SER A 128 -13.86 -8.33 9.66
CA SER A 128 -12.82 -9.20 10.21
C SER A 128 -13.00 -9.41 11.71
N ARG A 129 -13.38 -8.37 12.47
CA ARG A 129 -13.69 -8.49 13.92
C ARG A 129 -14.84 -9.45 14.19
N LYS A 130 -15.90 -9.45 13.36
CA LYS A 130 -17.02 -10.38 13.50
C LYS A 130 -16.57 -11.82 13.22
N GLN A 131 -15.82 -12.06 12.16
CA GLN A 131 -15.28 -13.38 11.82
C GLN A 131 -14.34 -13.90 12.91
N ILE A 132 -13.38 -13.09 13.36
CA ILE A 132 -12.45 -13.42 14.45
C ILE A 132 -13.22 -13.79 15.72
N ARG A 133 -14.23 -13.00 16.11
CA ARG A 133 -15.05 -13.29 17.31
C ARG A 133 -15.82 -14.60 17.18
N LEU A 134 -16.34 -14.91 16.01
CA LEU A 134 -17.02 -16.19 15.74
C LEU A 134 -16.05 -17.37 15.80
N MET A 135 -14.87 -17.25 15.22
CA MET A 135 -13.82 -18.26 15.25
C MET A 135 -13.30 -18.53 16.67
N MET A 136 -13.05 -17.48 17.46
CA MET A 136 -12.66 -17.61 18.86
C MET A 136 -13.70 -18.33 19.71
N LYS A 137 -14.98 -18.15 19.41
CA LYS A 137 -16.06 -18.87 20.09
C LYS A 137 -16.18 -20.33 19.66
N ALA A 138 -15.88 -20.64 18.40
CA ALA A 138 -16.12 -21.95 17.82
C ALA A 138 -15.00 -22.96 18.08
N GLN A 139 -13.76 -22.51 18.23
CA GLN A 139 -12.62 -23.42 18.09
C GLN A 139 -11.73 -23.59 19.33
N GLY A 140 -11.80 -22.74 20.35
CA GLY A 140 -11.07 -22.90 21.64
C GLY A 140 -9.54 -23.14 21.56
N ASN A 141 -8.98 -23.33 20.35
CA ASN A 141 -7.59 -23.70 20.09
C ASN A 141 -6.85 -22.57 19.36
N PRO A 142 -5.79 -22.00 19.98
CA PRO A 142 -4.97 -20.96 19.37
C PRO A 142 -4.37 -21.34 18.01
N ASN A 143 -4.00 -22.60 17.82
CA ASN A 143 -3.37 -23.05 16.58
C ASN A 143 -4.31 -22.97 15.37
N SER A 144 -5.61 -23.23 15.53
CA SER A 144 -6.57 -23.11 14.44
C SER A 144 -6.78 -21.66 14.01
N PHE A 145 -6.73 -20.72 14.96
CA PHE A 145 -6.80 -19.30 14.67
C PHE A 145 -5.62 -18.83 13.80
N PHE A 146 -4.38 -19.26 14.13
CA PHE A 146 -3.21 -18.93 13.32
C PHE A 146 -3.23 -19.55 11.92
N ALA A 147 -3.87 -20.73 11.77
CA ALA A 147 -4.02 -21.36 10.46
C ALA A 147 -4.86 -20.53 9.50
N GLU A 148 -5.86 -19.81 10.02
CA GLU A 148 -6.77 -18.97 9.25
C GLU A 148 -6.22 -17.57 8.94
N MET A 149 -5.18 -17.12 9.67
CA MET A 149 -4.55 -15.82 9.44
C MET A 149 -3.67 -15.87 8.20
N ASN A 150 -4.16 -15.32 7.10
CA ASN A 150 -3.48 -15.33 5.81
C ASN A 150 -2.93 -13.98 5.37
N GLY A 151 -3.20 -12.91 6.12
CA GLY A 151 -2.63 -11.61 5.81
C GLY A 151 -2.69 -10.60 6.94
N TYR A 152 -1.91 -9.53 6.80
CA TYR A 152 -1.88 -8.41 7.73
C TYR A 152 -1.88 -7.09 6.98
N LEU A 153 -2.79 -6.21 7.40
CA LEU A 153 -2.82 -4.81 7.00
C LEU A 153 -1.73 -4.06 7.76
N VAL A 154 -1.00 -3.22 7.04
CA VAL A 154 0.01 -2.31 7.57
C VAL A 154 -0.37 -0.89 7.21
N ALA A 155 -0.28 0.04 8.16
CA ALA A 155 -0.55 1.45 7.91
C ALA A 155 0.68 2.11 7.28
N ARG A 156 0.47 2.99 6.28
CA ARG A 156 1.53 3.79 5.67
C ARG A 156 1.46 5.23 6.18
N LYS A 157 2.60 5.76 6.60
CA LYS A 157 2.80 7.18 6.85
C LYS A 157 3.31 7.81 5.55
N ASN A 158 2.55 8.71 4.97
CA ASN A 158 2.92 9.36 3.70
C ASN A 158 3.71 10.64 3.95
N LEU A 159 4.87 10.77 3.33
CA LEU A 159 5.70 11.98 3.37
C LEU A 159 5.20 12.96 2.30
N PHE A 160 5.00 14.21 2.70
CA PHE A 160 4.69 15.30 1.78
C PHE A 160 5.54 16.53 2.13
N LEU A 161 6.41 16.96 1.23
CA LEU A 161 7.31 18.11 1.40
C LEU A 161 8.10 18.07 2.72
N GLY A 162 8.63 16.89 3.07
CA GLY A 162 9.43 16.71 4.29
C GLY A 162 8.62 16.48 5.58
N ARG A 163 7.28 16.46 5.52
CA ARG A 163 6.41 16.24 6.68
C ARG A 163 5.64 14.92 6.55
N TRP A 164 5.65 14.13 7.62
CA TRP A 164 4.75 12.96 7.76
C TRP A 164 3.33 13.42 8.03
N ILE A 165 2.41 13.17 7.07
CA ILE A 165 1.01 13.58 7.17
C ILE A 165 0.25 12.64 8.10
N ARG A 166 -0.45 13.22 9.09
CA ARG A 166 -1.18 12.47 10.13
C ARG A 166 -2.68 12.73 10.17
N HIS A 167 -3.16 13.75 9.45
CA HIS A 167 -4.55 14.19 9.51
C HIS A 167 -5.18 14.27 8.12
N GLY A 168 -6.35 14.87 8.03
CA GLY A 168 -7.03 15.07 6.75
C GLY A 168 -7.49 13.80 6.04
N GLY A 169 -7.37 12.64 6.69
CA GLY A 169 -7.75 11.34 6.12
C GLY A 169 -6.66 10.64 5.33
N PHE A 170 -5.44 11.14 5.36
CA PHE A 170 -4.27 10.49 4.77
C PHE A 170 -3.61 9.49 5.74
N TRP A 171 -3.99 9.50 7.01
CA TRP A 171 -3.56 8.55 8.03
C TRP A 171 -4.78 8.03 8.81
N PRO A 172 -4.79 6.74 9.16
CA PRO A 172 -3.91 5.65 8.68
C PRO A 172 -4.32 5.17 7.28
N ASP A 173 -3.38 5.15 6.33
CA ASP A 173 -3.56 4.52 5.01
C ASP A 173 -3.19 3.04 5.11
N ARG A 174 -4.17 2.18 5.36
CA ARG A 174 -3.95 0.75 5.59
C ARG A 174 -3.95 -0.03 4.30
N LYS A 175 -2.87 -0.80 4.07
CA LYS A 175 -2.72 -1.69 2.91
C LYS A 175 -2.39 -3.11 3.38
N LEU A 176 -2.91 -4.11 2.67
CA LEU A 176 -2.47 -5.49 2.85
C LEU A 176 -1.04 -5.58 2.31
N ARG A 177 -0.06 -5.83 3.18
CA ARG A 177 1.35 -5.85 2.80
C ARG A 177 2.02 -7.17 3.12
N LEU A 178 1.60 -7.85 4.18
CA LEU A 178 2.11 -9.17 4.56
C LEU A 178 1.01 -10.21 4.35
N PHE A 179 1.32 -11.30 3.64
CA PHE A 179 0.35 -12.38 3.38
C PHE A 179 1.05 -13.72 3.18
N ARG A 180 0.33 -14.83 3.40
CA ARG A 180 0.82 -16.16 3.07
C ARG A 180 0.93 -16.33 1.57
N ARG A 181 2.02 -16.92 1.11
CA ARG A 181 2.21 -17.20 -0.32
C ARG A 181 1.08 -18.09 -0.85
N GLY A 182 0.53 -17.73 -2.01
CA GLY A 182 -0.59 -18.43 -2.65
C GLY A 182 -1.98 -18.06 -2.13
N THR A 183 -2.09 -17.12 -1.15
CA THR A 183 -3.39 -16.72 -0.59
C THR A 183 -3.79 -15.29 -0.95
N ALA A 184 -3.02 -14.62 -1.77
CA ALA A 184 -3.30 -13.24 -2.19
C ALA A 184 -2.83 -12.99 -3.61
N ILE A 185 -3.52 -12.08 -4.29
CA ILE A 185 -3.25 -11.65 -5.66
C ILE A 185 -3.49 -10.15 -5.79
N PHE A 186 -2.69 -9.46 -6.61
CA PHE A 186 -3.00 -8.12 -7.08
C PHE A 186 -4.04 -8.20 -8.18
N GLU A 187 -5.21 -7.57 -7.97
CA GLU A 187 -6.22 -7.44 -9.01
C GLU A 187 -5.84 -6.31 -9.96
N ASP A 188 -5.98 -6.56 -11.26
CA ASP A 188 -5.76 -5.55 -12.29
C ASP A 188 -6.92 -4.54 -12.28
N ARG A 189 -6.66 -3.36 -11.73
CA ARG A 189 -7.59 -2.23 -11.67
C ARG A 189 -6.95 -1.00 -12.27
N LEU A 190 -7.70 -0.23 -13.01
CA LEU A 190 -7.20 0.95 -13.73
C LEU A 190 -6.55 2.03 -12.84
N VAL A 191 -6.88 2.12 -11.54
CA VAL A 191 -6.44 3.24 -10.69
C VAL A 191 -5.86 2.83 -9.34
N HIS A 192 -6.20 1.69 -8.79
CA HIS A 192 -5.67 1.24 -7.50
C HIS A 192 -5.53 -0.27 -7.53
N GLU A 193 -4.29 -0.73 -7.65
CA GLU A 193 -4.01 -2.14 -7.43
C GLU A 193 -4.15 -2.41 -5.92
N ASP A 194 -5.15 -3.16 -5.55
CA ASP A 194 -5.26 -3.66 -4.19
C ASP A 194 -4.93 -5.15 -4.17
N ILE A 195 -4.16 -5.54 -3.17
CA ILE A 195 -3.98 -6.96 -2.86
C ILE A 195 -5.28 -7.47 -2.24
N LYS A 196 -5.80 -8.54 -2.81
CA LYS A 196 -6.95 -9.24 -2.30
C LYS A 196 -6.56 -10.60 -1.76
N LEU A 197 -6.94 -10.91 -0.53
CA LEU A 197 -6.89 -12.28 -0.03
C LEU A 197 -7.92 -13.12 -0.76
N THR A 198 -7.48 -14.25 -1.30
CA THR A 198 -8.34 -15.25 -1.94
C THR A 198 -8.94 -16.21 -0.94
N GLN A 199 -8.29 -16.36 0.23
CA GLN A 199 -8.75 -17.23 1.32
C GLN A 199 -8.25 -16.75 2.68
N GLY A 200 -8.93 -17.17 3.75
CA GLY A 200 -8.60 -16.82 5.13
C GLY A 200 -9.00 -15.41 5.54
N ILE A 201 -8.42 -14.92 6.61
CA ILE A 201 -8.70 -13.61 7.20
C ILE A 201 -7.44 -12.75 7.29
N SER A 202 -7.62 -11.44 7.40
CA SER A 202 -6.54 -10.49 7.64
C SER A 202 -6.62 -9.88 9.03
N GLY A 203 -5.46 -9.79 9.68
CA GLY A 203 -5.22 -8.96 10.85
C GLY A 203 -4.70 -7.57 10.49
N GLN A 204 -4.26 -6.84 11.50
CA GLN A 204 -3.64 -5.54 11.34
C GLN A 204 -2.43 -5.43 12.26
N LEU A 205 -1.30 -4.97 11.75
CA LEU A 205 -0.13 -4.61 12.54
C LEU A 205 -0.25 -3.17 13.05
N ARG A 206 0.39 -2.88 14.18
CA ARG A 206 0.41 -1.54 14.79
C ARG A 206 1.51 -0.67 14.22
N GLY A 207 2.64 -1.29 13.90
CA GLY A 207 3.76 -0.65 13.25
C GLY A 207 3.40 -0.18 11.84
N SER A 208 4.23 0.67 11.28
CA SER A 208 3.92 1.39 10.05
C SER A 208 5.02 1.25 9.02
N LEU A 209 4.65 1.44 7.76
CA LEU A 209 5.58 1.76 6.69
C LEU A 209 5.74 3.28 6.58
N LEU A 210 6.96 3.73 6.35
CA LEU A 210 7.29 5.10 5.98
C LEU A 210 7.33 5.18 4.46
N HIS A 211 6.40 5.90 3.85
CA HIS A 211 6.26 6.00 2.41
C HIS A 211 6.72 7.37 1.94
N HIS A 212 7.87 7.43 1.30
CA HIS A 212 8.53 8.65 0.83
C HIS A 212 7.91 9.17 -0.48
N SER A 213 6.57 9.36 -0.47
CA SER A 213 5.73 9.53 -1.66
C SER A 213 6.02 10.79 -2.46
N TYR A 214 6.16 11.93 -1.78
CA TYR A 214 6.19 13.24 -2.45
C TYR A 214 7.22 14.15 -1.81
N PRO A 215 8.52 13.99 -2.15
CA PRO A 215 9.59 14.85 -1.66
C PRO A 215 9.44 16.28 -2.19
N THR A 216 8.90 16.47 -3.41
CA THR A 216 8.68 17.78 -4.03
C THR A 216 7.22 17.99 -4.39
N LEU A 217 6.84 19.26 -4.58
CA LEU A 217 5.51 19.60 -5.06
C LEU A 217 5.30 19.17 -6.52
N SER A 218 6.35 19.18 -7.33
CA SER A 218 6.29 18.72 -8.73
C SER A 218 5.93 17.25 -8.80
N ASP A 219 6.58 16.39 -7.99
CA ASP A 219 6.26 14.95 -7.93
C ASP A 219 4.78 14.72 -7.59
N TYR A 220 4.26 15.48 -6.61
CA TYR A 220 2.85 15.40 -6.25
C TYR A 220 1.92 15.82 -7.40
N ILE A 221 2.21 16.95 -8.06
CA ILE A 221 1.39 17.47 -9.15
C ILE A 221 1.38 16.48 -10.33
N ASP A 222 2.53 15.96 -10.72
CA ASP A 222 2.65 15.00 -11.82
C ASP A 222 1.90 13.70 -11.53
N HIS A 223 2.03 13.21 -10.29
CA HIS A 223 1.27 12.05 -9.83
C HIS A 223 -0.24 12.32 -9.89
N MET A 224 -0.71 13.43 -9.34
CA MET A 224 -2.14 13.79 -9.34
C MET A 224 -2.66 14.06 -10.75
N ASN A 225 -1.85 14.62 -11.65
CA ASN A 225 -2.20 14.79 -13.05
C ASN A 225 -2.45 13.44 -13.74
N ARG A 226 -1.54 12.47 -13.57
CA ARG A 226 -1.69 11.10 -14.08
C ARG A 226 -2.93 10.41 -13.50
N TYR A 227 -3.09 10.44 -12.20
CA TYR A 227 -4.22 9.78 -11.51
C TYR A 227 -5.57 10.44 -11.81
N SER A 228 -5.61 11.75 -12.03
CA SER A 228 -6.84 12.43 -12.47
C SER A 228 -7.27 11.99 -13.87
N SER A 229 -6.30 11.72 -14.76
CA SER A 229 -6.57 11.22 -16.13
C SER A 229 -7.13 9.79 -16.09
N LEU A 230 -6.52 8.89 -15.30
CA LEU A 230 -7.04 7.53 -15.10
C LEU A 230 -8.43 7.55 -14.44
N GLY A 231 -8.60 8.39 -13.42
CA GLY A 231 -9.89 8.58 -12.74
C GLY A 231 -10.97 9.14 -13.69
N ALA A 232 -10.60 9.99 -14.64
CA ALA A 232 -11.50 10.51 -15.66
C ALA A 232 -12.01 9.39 -16.60
N GLN A 233 -11.12 8.49 -17.04
CA GLN A 233 -11.49 7.32 -17.85
C GLN A 233 -12.51 6.45 -17.13
N MET A 234 -12.31 6.18 -15.83
CA MET A 234 -13.26 5.40 -15.02
C MET A 234 -14.62 6.08 -14.89
N VAL A 235 -14.64 7.40 -14.77
CA VAL A 235 -15.89 8.18 -14.69
C VAL A 235 -16.63 8.10 -16.02
N VAL A 236 -15.93 8.24 -17.15
CA VAL A 236 -16.51 8.13 -18.50
C VAL A 236 -17.04 6.73 -18.79
N ALA A 237 -16.34 5.69 -18.33
CA ALA A 237 -16.78 4.30 -18.49
C ALA A 237 -18.13 3.99 -17.80
N LYS A 238 -18.52 4.78 -16.78
CA LYS A 238 -19.80 4.66 -16.07
C LYS A 238 -20.99 5.31 -16.80
N GLY A 239 -20.76 5.99 -17.91
CA GLY A 239 -21.82 6.60 -18.71
C GLY A 239 -21.50 8.00 -19.21
N LYS A 240 -22.38 8.57 -20.05
CA LYS A 240 -22.21 9.91 -20.64
C LYS A 240 -22.21 10.98 -19.54
N LEU A 241 -21.15 11.78 -19.48
CA LEU A 241 -21.02 12.88 -18.55
C LEU A 241 -21.38 14.21 -19.21
N ARG A 242 -22.32 14.94 -18.61
CA ARG A 242 -22.53 16.35 -18.88
C ARG A 242 -21.60 17.20 -18.02
N PHE A 243 -21.29 18.43 -18.46
CA PHE A 243 -20.64 19.40 -17.60
C PHE A 243 -21.39 19.54 -16.28
N SER A 244 -20.69 19.43 -15.16
CA SER A 244 -21.31 19.47 -13.84
C SER A 244 -20.53 20.45 -12.96
N PHE A 245 -21.10 21.62 -12.75
CA PHE A 245 -20.58 22.64 -11.83
C PHE A 245 -20.41 22.05 -10.41
N ILE A 246 -21.35 21.21 -9.99
CA ILE A 246 -21.27 20.54 -8.67
C ILE A 246 -20.00 19.69 -8.56
N ASN A 247 -19.68 18.87 -9.58
CA ASN A 247 -18.54 17.97 -9.52
C ASN A 247 -17.20 18.69 -9.75
N ILE A 248 -17.19 19.78 -10.54
CA ILE A 248 -15.96 20.48 -10.93
C ILE A 248 -15.59 21.58 -9.92
N VAL A 249 -16.58 22.18 -9.24
CA VAL A 249 -16.36 23.31 -8.33
C VAL A 249 -16.77 22.98 -6.90
N LEU A 250 -18.05 22.62 -6.68
CA LEU A 250 -18.55 22.45 -5.30
C LEU A 250 -17.97 21.23 -4.60
N ARG A 251 -17.82 20.11 -5.28
CA ARG A 251 -17.23 18.89 -4.69
C ARG A 251 -15.75 19.08 -4.27
N PRO A 252 -14.86 19.67 -5.08
CA PRO A 252 -13.51 20.02 -4.64
C PRO A 252 -13.50 20.94 -3.42
N LEU A 253 -14.32 22.00 -3.43
CA LEU A 253 -14.44 22.92 -2.29
C LEU A 253 -14.86 22.19 -1.04
N PHE A 254 -15.92 21.35 -1.11
CA PHE A 254 -16.36 20.53 0.01
C PHE A 254 -15.26 19.56 0.47
N THR A 255 -14.53 18.93 -0.47
CA THR A 255 -13.42 18.02 -0.14
C THR A 255 -12.33 18.75 0.64
N PHE A 256 -11.95 19.97 0.21
CA PHE A 256 -11.01 20.80 0.94
C PHE A 256 -11.50 21.11 2.36
N VAL A 257 -12.70 21.71 2.48
CA VAL A 257 -13.27 22.10 3.77
C VAL A 257 -13.38 20.90 4.71
N TYR A 258 -13.92 19.79 4.22
CA TYR A 258 -14.08 18.58 5.01
C TYR A 258 -12.75 18.01 5.50
N ASN A 259 -11.77 17.81 4.61
CA ASN A 259 -10.49 17.22 4.99
C ASN A 259 -9.63 18.18 5.83
N TYR A 260 -9.59 19.46 5.48
CA TYR A 260 -8.76 20.42 6.18
C TYR A 260 -9.31 20.79 7.56
N PHE A 261 -10.60 21.08 7.68
CA PHE A 261 -11.20 21.49 8.94
C PHE A 261 -11.76 20.30 9.75
N PHE A 262 -12.68 19.52 9.17
CA PHE A 262 -13.39 18.47 9.91
C PHE A 262 -12.54 17.23 10.17
N ARG A 263 -11.59 16.92 9.31
CA ARG A 263 -10.60 15.84 9.52
C ARG A 263 -9.27 16.35 10.05
N LEU A 264 -9.23 17.57 10.55
CA LEU A 264 -8.10 18.19 11.24
C LEU A 264 -6.82 18.32 10.38
N GLY A 265 -6.93 18.41 9.05
CA GLY A 265 -5.79 18.55 8.14
C GLY A 265 -4.94 19.79 8.44
N PHE A 266 -5.50 20.83 9.09
CA PHE A 266 -4.76 22.03 9.52
C PHE A 266 -3.69 21.72 10.59
N LEU A 267 -3.80 20.62 11.32
CA LEU A 267 -2.80 20.19 12.29
C LEU A 267 -1.50 19.71 11.62
N ASP A 268 -1.54 19.40 10.33
CA ASP A 268 -0.33 19.11 9.55
C ASP A 268 0.37 20.37 9.00
N GLY A 269 0.01 21.56 9.51
CA GLY A 269 0.69 22.81 9.23
C GLY A 269 0.56 23.30 7.81
N ARG A 270 1.62 23.92 7.28
CA ARG A 270 1.66 24.47 5.91
C ARG A 270 1.56 23.37 4.87
N GLU A 271 2.20 22.25 5.11
CA GLU A 271 2.19 21.07 4.25
C GLU A 271 0.76 20.49 4.18
N GLY A 272 0.03 20.45 5.31
CA GLY A 272 -1.37 20.07 5.35
C GLY A 272 -2.27 20.99 4.51
N LEU A 273 -2.05 22.31 4.58
CA LEU A 273 -2.78 23.27 3.75
C LEU A 273 -2.55 23.01 2.27
N LEU A 274 -1.29 22.92 1.84
CA LEU A 274 -0.91 22.67 0.45
C LEU A 274 -1.48 21.34 -0.05
N LEU A 275 -1.31 20.26 0.73
CA LEU A 275 -1.80 18.94 0.38
C LEU A 275 -3.32 18.94 0.11
N HIS A 276 -4.11 19.51 1.02
CA HIS A 276 -5.57 19.51 0.88
C HIS A 276 -6.05 20.44 -0.22
N MET A 277 -5.37 21.55 -0.44
CA MET A 277 -5.66 22.48 -1.56
C MET A 277 -5.41 21.78 -2.90
N TYR A 278 -4.24 21.17 -3.10
CA TYR A 278 -3.92 20.49 -4.35
C TYR A 278 -4.73 19.19 -4.52
N HIS A 279 -5.08 18.51 -3.44
CA HIS A 279 -5.99 17.37 -3.52
C HIS A 279 -7.39 17.77 -3.98
N ALA A 280 -7.90 18.93 -3.56
CA ALA A 280 -9.15 19.49 -4.09
C ALA A 280 -9.04 19.80 -5.59
N VAL A 281 -7.93 20.39 -6.03
CA VAL A 281 -7.65 20.62 -7.46
C VAL A 281 -7.63 19.31 -8.24
N TYR A 282 -7.00 18.24 -7.70
CA TYR A 282 -7.03 16.90 -8.30
C TYR A 282 -8.47 16.39 -8.50
N VAL A 283 -9.36 16.60 -7.52
CA VAL A 283 -10.77 16.20 -7.64
C VAL A 283 -11.46 16.97 -8.76
N SER A 284 -11.18 18.28 -8.90
CA SER A 284 -11.68 19.09 -10.01
C SER A 284 -11.17 18.58 -11.36
N TRP A 285 -9.86 18.36 -11.52
CA TRP A 285 -9.24 17.85 -12.74
C TRP A 285 -9.87 16.54 -13.22
N LYS A 286 -10.11 15.62 -12.31
CA LYS A 286 -10.74 14.33 -12.63
C LYS A 286 -12.08 14.50 -13.36
N TYR A 287 -12.94 15.37 -12.88
CA TYR A 287 -14.26 15.60 -13.50
C TYR A 287 -14.21 16.51 -14.73
N ALA A 288 -13.30 17.47 -14.76
CA ALA A 288 -13.08 18.32 -15.94
C ALA A 288 -12.54 17.50 -17.12
N LYS A 289 -11.51 16.67 -16.89
CA LYS A 289 -10.97 15.73 -17.90
C LYS A 289 -12.01 14.68 -18.32
N ALA A 290 -12.85 14.20 -17.42
CA ALA A 290 -13.93 13.29 -17.80
C ALA A 290 -14.96 13.93 -18.74
N TRP A 291 -15.31 15.19 -18.50
CA TRP A 291 -16.17 15.94 -19.39
C TRP A 291 -15.51 16.19 -20.77
N GLU A 292 -14.23 16.58 -20.78
CA GLU A 292 -13.45 16.75 -22.02
C GLU A 292 -13.44 15.49 -22.88
N LEU A 293 -13.09 14.32 -22.26
CA LEU A 293 -13.09 13.02 -22.94
C LEU A 293 -14.48 12.63 -23.48
N SER A 294 -15.55 12.98 -22.75
CA SER A 294 -16.92 12.72 -23.20
C SER A 294 -17.30 13.52 -24.44
N ARG A 295 -16.79 14.74 -24.56
CA ARG A 295 -16.99 15.59 -25.75
C ARG A 295 -16.27 15.03 -26.99
N GLN A 296 -15.00 14.65 -26.81
CA GLN A 296 -14.20 14.08 -27.91
C GLN A 296 -14.86 12.81 -28.49
N LYS A 297 -15.40 11.93 -27.65
CA LYS A 297 -16.12 10.73 -28.11
C LYS A 297 -17.40 11.06 -28.90
N ASN A 298 -18.13 12.10 -28.49
CA ASN A 298 -19.35 12.50 -29.20
C ASN A 298 -19.05 13.12 -30.58
N THR A 299 -17.92 13.86 -30.71
CA THR A 299 -17.50 14.47 -31.99
C THR A 299 -17.00 13.42 -32.99
N LEU A 300 -16.45 12.30 -32.53
CA LEU A 300 -15.99 11.19 -33.38
C LEU A 300 -17.13 10.22 -33.79
N SER A 301 -18.30 10.32 -33.16
CA SER A 301 -19.47 9.48 -33.42
C SER A 301 -20.60 10.23 -34.19
N SER A 302 -20.41 11.51 -34.50
CA SER A 302 -21.24 12.34 -35.36
C SER A 302 -20.62 12.50 -36.76
#